data_68ee3a839c347ddee349aabe6812123a
#
_entry.id   68ee3a839c347ddee349aabe6812123a
#
_cell.length_a   1.000
_cell.length_b   1.000
_cell.length_c   1.000
_cell.angle_alpha   90.00
_cell.angle_beta   90.00
_cell.angle_gamma   90.00
#
_symmetry.space_group_name_H-M   'P 1'
#
loop_
_entity.id
_entity.type
_entity.pdbx_description
1 polymer ?
#
loop_
_entity_poly.entity_id
_entity_poly.type
_entity_poly.pdbx_seq_one_letter_code
_entity_poly.pdbx_strand_id
1 'polypeptide(L)'
;MDPTSIDLNMALYEQKLEGIYTEMLTFTSLFINLGRAIGGVGALLYISSKVWGNIARAEPIDLLPLLRPFAIGLAILLFVPLCGALRGITMAVAHGTDSIRIGQLTEVNRLTAQRDQLAAAAKQKSDLEINKEYEAELANLGALDLDRRASLAMNQMQYSVGQQFREWVKSILELGALAAKLAISLISTFLLVLLSVAGPLAFGIAIVPGFGGGLMKWFGYFITISLWVPVANIYASVLAHVQVTMLAKNIEQLQSGGTAESSDIA
;
A
#
# COMPACT_ATOMS: atom_id res chain seq x y z
N MET A 1 -18.38 -4.93 -10.14
CA MET A 1 -17.88 -5.63 -8.95
C MET A 1 -18.19 -4.73 -7.77
N ASP A 2 -18.79 -5.23 -6.71
CA ASP A 2 -19.22 -4.38 -5.58
C ASP A 2 -17.98 -3.91 -4.80
N PRO A 3 -17.75 -2.59 -4.63
CA PRO A 3 -16.58 -2.07 -3.94
C PRO A 3 -16.47 -2.56 -2.48
N THR A 4 -17.59 -2.82 -1.82
CA THR A 4 -17.61 -3.38 -0.47
C THR A 4 -17.06 -4.81 -0.40
N SER A 5 -17.27 -5.62 -1.44
CA SER A 5 -16.73 -6.98 -1.51
C SER A 5 -15.21 -7.01 -1.70
N ILE A 6 -14.67 -6.01 -2.39
CA ILE A 6 -13.22 -5.87 -2.63
C ILE A 6 -12.51 -5.48 -1.34
N ASP A 7 -13.05 -4.49 -0.59
CA ASP A 7 -12.46 -4.04 0.67
C ASP A 7 -12.52 -5.15 1.75
N LEU A 8 -13.60 -5.92 1.80
CA LEU A 8 -13.72 -7.07 2.71
C LEU A 8 -12.68 -8.16 2.39
N ASN A 9 -12.50 -8.48 1.11
CA ASN A 9 -11.50 -9.44 0.68
C ASN A 9 -10.08 -8.95 0.98
N MET A 10 -9.81 -7.65 0.86
CA MET A 10 -8.53 -7.05 1.19
C MET A 10 -8.23 -7.16 2.68
N ALA A 11 -9.19 -6.85 3.55
CA ALA A 11 -9.04 -6.98 5.00
C ALA A 11 -8.76 -8.43 5.41
N LEU A 12 -9.46 -9.40 4.83
CA LEU A 12 -9.22 -10.82 5.04
C LEU A 12 -7.82 -11.24 4.58
N TYR A 13 -7.32 -10.66 3.50
CA TYR A 13 -5.99 -10.94 2.98
C TYR A 13 -4.91 -10.41 3.91
N GLU A 14 -5.06 -9.17 4.40
CA GLU A 14 -4.15 -8.57 5.40
C GLU A 14 -4.13 -9.37 6.70
N GLN A 15 -5.28 -9.82 7.18
CA GLN A 15 -5.38 -10.70 8.35
C GLN A 15 -4.66 -12.04 8.13
N LYS A 16 -4.78 -12.64 6.96
CA LYS A 16 -4.05 -13.88 6.61
C LYS A 16 -2.54 -13.66 6.56
N LEU A 17 -2.07 -12.55 6.00
CA LEU A 17 -0.65 -12.21 5.98
C LEU A 17 -0.08 -12.03 7.40
N GLU A 18 -0.83 -11.41 8.30
CA GLU A 18 -0.45 -11.29 9.70
C GLU A 18 -0.43 -12.65 10.41
N GLY A 19 -1.37 -13.54 10.11
CA GLY A 19 -1.36 -14.92 10.55
C GLY A 19 -0.09 -15.65 10.11
N ILE A 20 0.28 -15.54 8.83
CA ILE A 20 1.51 -16.12 8.28
C ILE A 20 2.75 -15.56 9.00
N TYR A 21 2.81 -14.24 9.22
CA TYR A 21 3.93 -13.63 9.96
C TYR A 21 4.06 -14.23 11.35
N THR A 22 2.95 -14.33 12.10
CA THR A 22 2.93 -14.86 13.46
C THR A 22 3.32 -16.35 13.51
N GLU A 23 2.85 -17.13 12.55
CA GLU A 23 3.20 -18.55 12.43
C GLU A 23 4.70 -18.73 12.11
N MET A 24 5.23 -17.92 11.20
CA MET A 24 6.65 -17.98 10.83
C MET A 24 7.58 -17.54 11.97
N LEU A 25 7.13 -16.72 12.91
CA LEU A 25 7.89 -16.39 14.12
C LEU A 25 8.24 -17.62 14.95
N THR A 26 7.47 -18.70 14.88
CA THR A 26 7.79 -19.95 15.62
C THR A 26 9.11 -20.56 15.15
N PHE A 27 9.46 -20.41 13.86
CA PHE A 27 10.74 -20.88 13.32
C PHE A 27 11.95 -20.08 13.82
N THR A 28 11.72 -18.87 14.34
CA THR A 28 12.78 -18.04 14.94
C THR A 28 13.47 -18.74 16.11
N SER A 29 12.79 -19.68 16.80
CA SER A 29 13.36 -20.41 17.94
C SER A 29 14.64 -21.17 17.60
N LEU A 30 14.75 -21.73 16.39
CA LEU A 30 15.96 -22.42 15.92
C LEU A 30 17.12 -21.42 15.77
N PHE A 31 16.84 -20.26 15.21
CA PHE A 31 17.82 -19.20 14.98
C PHE A 31 18.21 -18.48 16.28
N ILE A 32 17.34 -18.45 17.29
CA ILE A 32 17.68 -17.95 18.63
C ILE A 32 18.79 -18.78 19.26
N ASN A 33 18.71 -20.10 19.19
CA ASN A 33 19.74 -20.97 19.77
C ASN A 33 21.07 -20.78 19.03
N LEU A 34 21.05 -20.67 17.69
CA LEU A 34 22.25 -20.42 16.91
C LEU A 34 22.81 -19.02 17.19
N GLY A 35 21.95 -18.00 17.29
CA GLY A 35 22.33 -16.64 17.66
C GLY A 35 22.97 -16.56 19.04
N ARG A 36 22.47 -17.34 20.02
CA ARG A 36 23.05 -17.47 21.37
C ARG A 36 24.42 -18.11 21.32
N ALA A 37 24.60 -19.16 20.52
CA ALA A 37 25.88 -19.84 20.40
C ALA A 37 26.95 -18.90 19.80
N ILE A 38 26.62 -18.22 18.69
CA ILE A 38 27.50 -17.23 18.04
C ILE A 38 27.76 -16.05 18.98
N GLY A 39 26.70 -15.54 19.63
CA GLY A 39 26.78 -14.43 20.57
C GLY A 39 27.61 -14.76 21.80
N GLY A 40 27.54 -16.00 22.32
CA GLY A 40 28.34 -16.48 23.43
C GLY A 40 29.84 -16.47 23.10
N VAL A 41 30.22 -17.05 21.96
CA VAL A 41 31.61 -17.01 21.48
C VAL A 41 32.06 -15.57 21.21
N GLY A 42 31.21 -14.77 20.57
CA GLY A 42 31.47 -13.34 20.33
C GLY A 42 31.66 -12.54 21.62
N ALA A 43 30.87 -12.83 22.67
CA ALA A 43 30.99 -12.19 23.97
C ALA A 43 32.33 -12.51 24.63
N LEU A 44 32.76 -13.77 24.59
CA LEU A 44 34.09 -14.19 25.09
C LEU A 44 35.20 -13.45 24.36
N LEU A 45 35.14 -13.40 23.04
CA LEU A 45 36.14 -12.66 22.23
C LEU A 45 36.13 -11.15 22.53
N TYR A 46 34.96 -10.57 22.67
CA TYR A 46 34.81 -9.15 22.98
C TYR A 46 35.39 -8.81 24.36
N ILE A 47 35.00 -9.57 25.40
CA ILE A 47 35.46 -9.35 26.78
C ILE A 47 36.96 -9.57 26.85
N SER A 48 37.46 -10.67 26.27
CA SER A 48 38.91 -10.98 26.28
C SER A 48 39.72 -9.88 25.58
N SER A 49 39.28 -9.41 24.42
CA SER A 49 39.97 -8.36 23.67
C SER A 49 39.99 -7.02 24.42
N LYS A 50 38.91 -6.68 25.14
CA LYS A 50 38.84 -5.45 25.94
C LYS A 50 39.66 -5.50 27.19
N VAL A 51 39.55 -6.61 27.95
CA VAL A 51 40.33 -6.80 29.16
C VAL A 51 41.83 -6.85 28.86
N TRP A 52 42.24 -7.62 27.83
CA TRP A 52 43.64 -7.69 27.41
C TRP A 52 44.17 -6.34 26.92
N GLY A 53 43.36 -5.58 26.19
CA GLY A 53 43.74 -4.23 25.73
C GLY A 53 43.98 -3.25 26.89
N ASN A 54 43.19 -3.31 27.95
CA ASN A 54 43.35 -2.46 29.13
C ASN A 54 44.58 -2.88 29.97
N ILE A 55 44.81 -4.20 30.15
CA ILE A 55 45.98 -4.72 30.82
C ILE A 55 47.26 -4.30 30.08
N ALA A 56 47.28 -4.43 28.75
CA ALA A 56 48.42 -4.08 27.92
C ALA A 56 48.78 -2.60 27.99
N ARG A 57 47.82 -1.72 28.30
CA ARG A 57 48.02 -0.27 28.45
C ARG A 57 48.18 0.18 29.89
N ALA A 58 48.14 -0.76 30.83
CA ALA A 58 48.17 -0.47 32.29
C ALA A 58 47.00 0.49 32.68
N GLU A 59 45.87 0.45 31.98
CA GLU A 59 44.69 1.24 32.27
C GLU A 59 43.69 0.48 33.18
N PRO A 60 42.91 1.16 34.03
CA PRO A 60 41.90 0.52 34.81
C PRO A 60 40.82 -0.09 33.90
N ILE A 61 40.28 -1.26 34.32
CA ILE A 61 39.25 -1.97 33.56
C ILE A 61 37.93 -1.19 33.66
N ASP A 62 37.46 -0.64 32.54
CA ASP A 62 36.15 -0.03 32.42
C ASP A 62 35.09 -1.13 32.23
N LEU A 63 34.15 -1.24 33.19
CA LEU A 63 33.08 -2.25 33.19
C LEU A 63 31.92 -1.90 32.26
N LEU A 64 31.69 -0.62 31.97
CA LEU A 64 30.55 -0.17 31.14
C LEU A 64 30.56 -0.77 29.73
N PRO A 65 31.68 -0.77 28.98
CA PRO A 65 31.73 -1.43 27.68
C PRO A 65 31.49 -2.95 27.76
N LEU A 66 31.83 -3.60 28.87
CA LEU A 66 31.66 -5.04 29.06
C LEU A 66 30.18 -5.43 29.25
N LEU A 67 29.28 -4.49 29.57
CA LEU A 67 27.84 -4.73 29.64
C LEU A 67 27.17 -4.85 28.26
N ARG A 68 27.83 -4.39 27.18
CA ARG A 68 27.30 -4.47 25.82
C ARG A 68 26.95 -5.88 25.36
N PRO A 69 27.82 -6.89 25.48
CA PRO A 69 27.47 -8.27 25.13
C PRO A 69 26.28 -8.80 25.92
N PHE A 70 26.18 -8.41 27.20
CA PHE A 70 25.06 -8.79 28.07
C PHE A 70 23.73 -8.21 27.57
N ALA A 71 23.70 -6.93 27.23
CA ALA A 71 22.52 -6.26 26.71
C ALA A 71 22.04 -6.91 25.40
N ILE A 72 22.96 -7.21 24.49
CA ILE A 72 22.62 -7.88 23.22
C ILE A 72 22.18 -9.32 23.47
N GLY A 73 22.82 -10.06 24.37
CA GLY A 73 22.43 -11.40 24.78
C GLY A 73 21.00 -11.44 25.36
N LEU A 74 20.65 -10.46 26.19
CA LEU A 74 19.29 -10.28 26.69
C LEU A 74 18.31 -9.97 25.55
N ALA A 75 18.69 -9.14 24.59
CA ALA A 75 17.87 -8.85 23.41
C ALA A 75 17.62 -10.10 22.54
N ILE A 76 18.61 -11.00 22.41
CA ILE A 76 18.42 -12.31 21.73
C ILE A 76 17.45 -13.19 22.53
N LEU A 77 17.51 -13.15 23.84
CA LEU A 77 16.62 -13.93 24.72
C LEU A 77 15.18 -13.44 24.60
N LEU A 78 14.99 -12.15 24.52
CA LEU A 78 13.69 -11.49 24.41
C LEU A 78 13.31 -11.16 22.96
N PHE A 79 13.94 -11.84 21.98
CA PHE A 79 13.82 -11.45 20.57
C PHE A 79 12.39 -11.53 20.03
N VAL A 80 11.66 -12.61 20.35
CA VAL A 80 10.26 -12.79 19.91
C VAL A 80 9.35 -11.70 20.47
N PRO A 81 9.33 -11.43 21.79
CA PRO A 81 8.54 -10.31 22.31
C PRO A 81 9.00 -8.94 21.77
N LEU A 82 10.28 -8.77 21.48
CA LEU A 82 10.81 -7.54 20.86
C LEU A 82 10.22 -7.32 19.46
N CYS A 83 10.23 -8.35 18.61
CA CYS A 83 9.58 -8.30 17.30
C CYS A 83 8.08 -8.05 17.43
N GLY A 84 7.41 -8.69 18.37
CA GLY A 84 5.99 -8.47 18.64
C GLY A 84 5.67 -7.03 19.06
N ALA A 85 6.48 -6.44 19.92
CA ALA A 85 6.32 -5.03 20.32
C ALA A 85 6.54 -4.06 19.15
N LEU A 86 7.60 -4.25 18.36
CA LEU A 86 7.86 -3.45 17.18
C LEU A 86 6.73 -3.58 16.15
N ARG A 87 6.27 -4.81 15.91
CA ARG A 87 5.14 -5.07 15.01
C ARG A 87 3.85 -4.43 15.51
N GLY A 88 3.56 -4.52 16.81
CA GLY A 88 2.38 -3.90 17.42
C GLY A 88 2.34 -2.39 17.20
N ILE A 89 3.46 -1.70 17.35
CA ILE A 89 3.57 -0.25 17.10
C ILE A 89 3.32 0.05 15.61
N THR A 90 3.97 -0.68 14.71
CA THR A 90 3.85 -0.43 13.27
C THR A 90 2.47 -0.80 12.73
N MET A 91 1.82 -1.82 13.29
CA MET A 91 0.44 -2.17 12.96
C MET A 91 -0.56 -1.11 13.44
N ALA A 92 -0.36 -0.51 14.61
CA ALA A 92 -1.19 0.61 15.05
C ALA A 92 -1.13 1.79 14.07
N VAL A 93 0.05 2.10 13.54
CA VAL A 93 0.23 3.11 12.49
C VAL A 93 -0.44 2.68 11.18
N ALA A 94 -0.32 1.40 10.79
CA ALA A 94 -0.95 0.86 9.59
C ALA A 94 -2.48 0.95 9.66
N HIS A 95 -3.09 0.56 10.77
CA HIS A 95 -4.53 0.69 10.98
C HIS A 95 -5.00 2.14 11.01
N GLY A 96 -4.24 3.04 11.65
CA GLY A 96 -4.54 4.47 11.63
C GLY A 96 -4.55 5.05 10.22
N THR A 97 -3.54 4.72 9.40
CA THR A 97 -3.46 5.20 8.01
C THR A 97 -4.49 4.53 7.10
N ASP A 98 -4.86 3.27 7.36
CA ASP A 98 -5.89 2.57 6.61
C ASP A 98 -7.28 3.15 6.87
N SER A 99 -7.58 3.54 8.09
CA SER A 99 -8.86 4.20 8.42
C SER A 99 -9.02 5.53 7.68
N ILE A 100 -7.94 6.32 7.53
CA ILE A 100 -7.95 7.55 6.73
C ILE A 100 -8.20 7.22 5.26
N ARG A 101 -7.54 6.22 4.71
CA ARG A 101 -7.72 5.75 3.33
C ARG A 101 -9.17 5.32 3.06
N ILE A 102 -9.74 4.50 3.95
CA ILE A 102 -11.13 4.04 3.82
C ILE A 102 -12.10 5.21 3.84
N GLY A 103 -11.90 6.18 4.73
CA GLY A 103 -12.73 7.39 4.78
C GLY A 103 -12.72 8.16 3.46
N GLN A 104 -11.55 8.36 2.85
CA GLN A 104 -11.42 9.05 1.56
C GLN A 104 -12.05 8.24 0.41
N LEU A 105 -11.85 6.91 0.37
CA LEU A 105 -12.45 6.06 -0.65
C LEU A 105 -13.99 6.02 -0.55
N THR A 106 -14.53 6.03 0.65
CA THR A 106 -15.98 6.11 0.86
C THR A 106 -16.56 7.39 0.26
N GLU A 107 -15.87 8.53 0.43
CA GLU A 107 -16.27 9.79 -0.16
C GLU A 107 -16.15 9.80 -1.69
N VAL A 108 -15.06 9.22 -2.24
CA VAL A 108 -14.91 9.01 -3.70
C VAL A 108 -16.08 8.19 -4.25
N ASN A 109 -16.41 7.07 -3.61
CA ASN A 109 -17.52 6.21 -4.05
C ASN A 109 -18.86 6.95 -4.00
N ARG A 110 -19.12 7.73 -2.93
CA ARG A 110 -20.33 8.54 -2.79
C ARG A 110 -20.45 9.57 -3.92
N LEU A 111 -19.39 10.34 -4.17
CA LEU A 111 -19.38 11.35 -5.23
C LEU A 111 -19.43 10.74 -6.62
N THR A 112 -18.80 9.59 -6.83
CA THR A 112 -18.89 8.85 -8.10
C THR A 112 -20.32 8.43 -8.38
N ALA A 113 -21.02 7.86 -7.41
CA ALA A 113 -22.43 7.49 -7.55
C ALA A 113 -23.33 8.71 -7.83
N GLN A 114 -23.09 9.81 -7.16
CA GLN A 114 -23.83 11.07 -7.40
C GLN A 114 -23.56 11.61 -8.81
N ARG A 115 -22.29 11.63 -9.25
CA ARG A 115 -21.92 12.04 -10.61
C ARG A 115 -22.60 11.15 -11.66
N ASP A 116 -22.57 9.83 -11.46
CA ASP A 116 -23.14 8.86 -12.40
C ASP A 116 -24.67 9.02 -12.52
N GLN A 117 -25.36 9.32 -11.42
CA GLN A 117 -26.79 9.64 -11.45
C GLN A 117 -27.07 10.92 -12.24
N LEU A 118 -26.29 11.99 -11.99
CA LEU A 118 -26.44 13.26 -12.71
C LEU A 118 -26.09 13.11 -14.19
N ALA A 119 -25.02 12.38 -14.51
CA ALA A 119 -24.63 12.11 -15.89
C ALA A 119 -25.67 11.26 -16.63
N ALA A 120 -26.28 10.27 -15.98
CA ALA A 120 -27.36 9.48 -16.55
C ALA A 120 -28.60 10.34 -16.84
N ALA A 121 -28.97 11.23 -15.91
CA ALA A 121 -30.08 12.17 -16.11
C ALA A 121 -29.82 13.19 -17.23
N ALA A 122 -28.59 13.72 -17.31
CA ALA A 122 -28.16 14.61 -18.39
C ALA A 122 -28.15 13.89 -19.75
N LYS A 123 -27.64 12.65 -19.78
CA LYS A 123 -27.62 11.81 -21.00
C LYS A 123 -29.05 11.51 -21.47
N GLN A 124 -29.96 11.15 -20.57
CA GLN A 124 -31.36 10.88 -20.92
C GLN A 124 -32.04 12.11 -21.53
N LYS A 125 -31.74 13.32 -21.03
CA LYS A 125 -32.23 14.58 -21.64
C LYS A 125 -31.62 14.80 -23.03
N SER A 126 -30.30 14.64 -23.16
CA SER A 126 -29.58 14.78 -24.44
C SER A 126 -30.04 13.75 -25.47
N ASP A 127 -30.21 12.48 -25.08
CA ASP A 127 -30.69 11.41 -25.97
C ASP A 127 -32.13 11.67 -26.44
N LEU A 128 -32.98 12.28 -25.58
CA LEU A 128 -34.34 12.68 -25.98
C LEU A 128 -34.33 13.88 -26.95
N GLU A 129 -33.44 14.84 -26.78
CA GLU A 129 -33.25 15.95 -27.70
C GLU A 129 -32.67 15.50 -29.04
N ILE A 130 -31.60 14.69 -28.99
CA ILE A 130 -30.94 14.13 -30.20
C ILE A 130 -31.90 13.22 -30.97
N ASN A 131 -32.70 12.38 -30.30
CA ASN A 131 -33.69 11.55 -30.98
C ASN A 131 -34.80 12.37 -31.63
N LYS A 132 -35.24 13.46 -30.99
CA LYS A 132 -36.22 14.40 -31.59
C LYS A 132 -35.63 15.09 -32.83
N GLU A 133 -34.40 15.55 -32.73
CA GLU A 133 -33.67 16.20 -33.82
C GLU A 133 -33.39 15.19 -34.98
N TYR A 134 -32.99 13.95 -34.62
CA TYR A 134 -32.79 12.86 -35.55
C TYR A 134 -34.08 12.43 -36.25
N GLU A 135 -35.21 12.32 -35.54
CA GLU A 135 -36.49 12.02 -36.15
C GLU A 135 -36.97 13.16 -37.06
N ALA A 136 -36.75 14.43 -36.68
CA ALA A 136 -37.05 15.59 -37.49
C ALA A 136 -36.16 15.66 -38.75
N GLU A 137 -34.89 15.31 -38.66
CA GLU A 137 -33.94 15.26 -39.75
C GLU A 137 -34.20 14.06 -40.69
N LEU A 138 -34.56 12.89 -40.12
CA LEU A 138 -35.04 11.74 -40.90
C LEU A 138 -36.34 11.97 -41.63
N ALA A 139 -37.26 12.78 -41.07
CA ALA A 139 -38.51 13.14 -41.74
C ALA A 139 -38.27 14.08 -42.94
N ASN A 140 -37.20 14.88 -42.90
CA ASN A 140 -36.82 15.80 -43.98
C ASN A 140 -35.87 15.18 -45.02
N LEU A 141 -35.25 14.02 -44.75
CA LEU A 141 -34.38 13.30 -45.64
C LEU A 141 -35.16 12.38 -46.57
N GLY A 142 -35.15 12.65 -47.87
CA GLY A 142 -35.73 11.78 -48.89
C GLY A 142 -35.05 10.38 -48.91
N ALA A 143 -35.75 9.35 -49.42
CA ALA A 143 -35.31 7.96 -49.43
C ALA A 143 -33.95 7.65 -50.11
N LEU A 144 -33.31 8.65 -50.70
CA LEU A 144 -32.05 8.55 -51.50
C LEU A 144 -30.78 9.04 -50.77
N ASP A 145 -30.86 9.60 -49.56
CA ASP A 145 -29.69 10.13 -48.83
C ASP A 145 -29.03 9.09 -47.91
N LEU A 146 -28.57 7.98 -48.53
CA LEU A 146 -27.88 6.88 -47.84
C LEU A 146 -26.58 7.30 -47.16
N ASP A 147 -25.84 8.26 -47.78
CA ASP A 147 -24.56 8.75 -47.24
C ASP A 147 -24.73 9.51 -45.91
N ARG A 148 -25.79 10.30 -45.79
CA ARG A 148 -26.06 11.07 -44.59
C ARG A 148 -26.62 10.21 -43.41
N ARG A 149 -27.36 9.16 -43.74
CA ARG A 149 -27.79 8.13 -42.79
C ARG A 149 -26.61 7.31 -42.28
N ALA A 150 -25.66 6.98 -43.14
CA ALA A 150 -24.45 6.26 -42.78
C ALA A 150 -23.54 7.10 -41.85
N SER A 151 -23.39 8.41 -42.11
CA SER A 151 -22.58 9.30 -41.28
C SER A 151 -23.19 9.51 -39.88
N LEU A 152 -24.51 9.61 -39.78
CA LEU A 152 -25.22 9.71 -38.48
C LEU A 152 -25.09 8.43 -37.67
N ALA A 153 -25.22 7.26 -38.28
CA ALA A 153 -25.03 5.96 -37.62
C ALA A 153 -23.56 5.77 -37.17
N MET A 154 -22.60 6.28 -37.94
CA MET A 154 -21.17 6.20 -37.64
C MET A 154 -20.79 7.09 -36.46
N ASN A 155 -21.36 8.31 -36.36
CA ASN A 155 -21.17 9.19 -35.21
C ASN A 155 -21.73 8.60 -33.90
N GLN A 156 -22.89 7.94 -33.96
CA GLN A 156 -23.49 7.27 -32.79
C GLN A 156 -22.66 6.07 -32.36
N MET A 157 -22.07 5.33 -33.29
CA MET A 157 -21.18 4.21 -33.04
C MET A 157 -19.84 4.65 -32.43
N GLN A 158 -19.27 5.74 -32.89
CA GLN A 158 -18.02 6.33 -32.38
C GLN A 158 -18.15 6.79 -30.94
N TYR A 159 -19.30 7.35 -30.57
CA TYR A 159 -19.59 7.80 -29.20
C TYR A 159 -19.70 6.63 -28.21
N SER A 160 -20.35 5.54 -28.59
CA SER A 160 -20.53 4.35 -27.75
C SER A 160 -19.22 3.58 -27.51
N VAL A 161 -18.34 3.51 -28.52
CA VAL A 161 -17.03 2.86 -28.43
C VAL A 161 -16.10 3.64 -27.48
N GLY A 162 -16.11 4.97 -27.56
CA GLY A 162 -15.31 5.82 -26.67
C GLY A 162 -15.70 5.70 -25.19
N GLN A 163 -17.00 5.50 -24.88
CA GLN A 163 -17.44 5.28 -23.51
C GLN A 163 -17.00 3.90 -22.97
N GLN A 164 -17.16 2.83 -23.75
CA GLN A 164 -16.71 1.49 -23.37
C GLN A 164 -15.20 1.42 -23.14
N PHE A 165 -14.42 2.12 -23.97
CA PHE A 165 -12.97 2.18 -23.79
C PHE A 165 -12.57 2.89 -22.49
N ARG A 166 -13.22 4.00 -22.12
CA ARG A 166 -12.97 4.71 -20.86
C ARG A 166 -13.31 3.85 -19.63
N GLU A 167 -14.41 3.13 -19.65
CA GLU A 167 -14.79 2.21 -18.57
C GLU A 167 -13.80 1.05 -18.44
N TRP A 168 -13.31 0.52 -19.56
CA TRP A 168 -12.31 -0.53 -19.58
C TRP A 168 -10.96 -0.04 -19.01
N VAL A 169 -10.48 1.14 -19.42
CA VAL A 169 -9.26 1.75 -18.87
C VAL A 169 -9.39 2.00 -17.36
N LYS A 170 -10.54 2.52 -16.91
CA LYS A 170 -10.82 2.73 -15.48
C LYS A 170 -10.73 1.42 -14.70
N SER A 171 -11.35 0.35 -15.19
CA SER A 171 -11.32 -0.97 -14.54
C SER A 171 -9.91 -1.54 -14.45
N ILE A 172 -9.08 -1.36 -15.48
CA ILE A 172 -7.68 -1.79 -15.47
C ILE A 172 -6.87 -0.99 -14.44
N LEU A 173 -7.07 0.32 -14.34
CA LEU A 173 -6.38 1.16 -13.36
C LEU A 173 -6.76 0.79 -11.93
N GLU A 174 -8.03 0.53 -11.66
CA GLU A 174 -8.52 0.06 -10.36
C GLU A 174 -7.91 -1.29 -9.98
N LEU A 175 -7.93 -2.27 -10.90
CA LEU A 175 -7.28 -3.56 -10.71
C LEU A 175 -5.77 -3.42 -10.50
N GLY A 176 -5.11 -2.55 -11.24
CA GLY A 176 -3.68 -2.28 -11.10
C GLY A 176 -3.33 -1.70 -9.72
N ALA A 177 -4.13 -0.77 -9.22
CA ALA A 177 -3.95 -0.18 -7.89
C ALA A 177 -4.13 -1.22 -6.77
N LEU A 178 -5.15 -2.09 -6.87
CA LEU A 178 -5.36 -3.20 -5.95
C LEU A 178 -4.20 -4.21 -5.98
N ALA A 179 -3.77 -4.59 -7.17
CA ALA A 179 -2.64 -5.51 -7.34
C ALA A 179 -1.34 -4.92 -6.75
N ALA A 180 -1.10 -3.62 -6.94
CA ALA A 180 0.05 -2.93 -6.36
C ALA A 180 0.01 -2.93 -4.82
N LYS A 181 -1.15 -2.65 -4.22
CA LYS A 181 -1.32 -2.70 -2.75
C LYS A 181 -1.05 -4.11 -2.22
N LEU A 182 -1.62 -5.13 -2.86
CA LEU A 182 -1.39 -6.54 -2.49
C LEU A 182 0.08 -6.93 -2.61
N ALA A 183 0.75 -6.52 -3.68
CA ALA A 183 2.17 -6.79 -3.89
C ALA A 183 3.03 -6.15 -2.80
N ILE A 184 2.78 -4.88 -2.46
CA ILE A 184 3.50 -4.17 -1.40
C ILE A 184 3.30 -4.89 -0.06
N SER A 185 2.07 -5.25 0.28
CA SER A 185 1.73 -5.94 1.52
C SER A 185 2.41 -7.32 1.61
N LEU A 186 2.36 -8.10 0.53
CA LEU A 186 2.99 -9.42 0.45
C LEU A 186 4.52 -9.33 0.59
N ILE A 187 5.16 -8.44 -0.19
CA ILE A 187 6.62 -8.27 -0.16
C ILE A 187 7.07 -7.78 1.21
N SER A 188 6.37 -6.79 1.78
CA SER A 188 6.65 -6.26 3.11
C SER A 188 6.59 -7.37 4.17
N THR A 189 5.52 -8.17 4.18
CA THR A 189 5.36 -9.29 5.12
C THR A 189 6.45 -10.33 4.95
N PHE A 190 6.77 -10.71 3.71
CA PHE A 190 7.84 -11.67 3.42
C PHE A 190 9.21 -11.18 3.93
N LEU A 191 9.56 -9.93 3.66
CA LEU A 191 10.82 -9.34 4.13
C LEU A 191 10.87 -9.23 5.65
N LEU A 192 9.74 -8.89 6.31
CA LEU A 192 9.66 -8.86 7.76
C LEU A 192 9.82 -10.25 8.37
N VAL A 193 9.25 -11.29 7.77
CA VAL A 193 9.46 -12.69 8.18
C VAL A 193 10.95 -13.03 8.08
N LEU A 194 11.59 -12.78 6.94
CA LEU A 194 13.03 -13.03 6.78
C LEU A 194 13.86 -12.30 7.81
N LEU A 195 13.56 -11.04 8.05
CA LEU A 195 14.29 -10.19 8.99
C LEU A 195 14.10 -10.67 10.43
N SER A 196 12.88 -11.12 10.78
CA SER A 196 12.56 -11.67 12.10
C SER A 196 13.23 -13.02 12.32
N VAL A 197 13.22 -13.91 11.34
CA VAL A 197 13.85 -15.23 11.45
C VAL A 197 15.37 -15.10 11.52
N ALA A 198 15.98 -14.26 10.69
CA ALA A 198 17.42 -14.03 10.65
C ALA A 198 17.93 -13.08 11.77
N GLY A 199 17.03 -12.38 12.45
CA GLY A 199 17.38 -11.37 13.44
C GLY A 199 18.31 -11.88 14.56
N PRO A 200 18.03 -13.02 15.23
CA PRO A 200 18.90 -13.54 16.28
C PRO A 200 20.33 -13.76 15.83
N LEU A 201 20.55 -14.15 14.56
CA LEU A 201 21.90 -14.28 13.99
C LEU A 201 22.58 -12.91 13.86
N ALA A 202 21.84 -11.92 13.35
CA ALA A 202 22.37 -10.55 13.23
C ALA A 202 22.76 -9.97 14.59
N PHE A 203 21.97 -10.25 15.63
CA PHE A 203 22.26 -9.84 17.01
C PHE A 203 23.49 -10.60 17.54
N GLY A 204 23.60 -11.92 17.32
CA GLY A 204 24.75 -12.72 17.74
C GLY A 204 26.04 -12.22 17.12
N ILE A 205 26.03 -11.95 15.81
CA ILE A 205 27.19 -11.42 15.09
C ILE A 205 27.55 -9.99 15.55
N ALA A 206 26.56 -9.17 15.92
CA ALA A 206 26.79 -7.80 16.39
C ALA A 206 27.57 -7.70 17.72
N ILE A 207 27.69 -8.81 18.47
CA ILE A 207 28.53 -8.90 19.67
C ILE A 207 30.00 -8.94 19.29
N VAL A 208 30.35 -9.55 18.16
CA VAL A 208 31.73 -9.71 17.70
C VAL A 208 32.36 -8.33 17.45
N PRO A 209 33.61 -8.10 17.93
CA PRO A 209 34.32 -6.85 17.66
C PRO A 209 34.38 -6.53 16.17
N GLY A 210 34.04 -5.29 15.79
CA GLY A 210 34.01 -4.83 14.40
C GLY A 210 32.64 -4.96 13.71
N PHE A 211 31.72 -5.81 14.18
CA PHE A 211 30.40 -6.00 13.56
C PHE A 211 29.22 -5.28 14.26
N GLY A 212 29.51 -4.46 15.28
CA GLY A 212 28.50 -3.82 16.12
C GLY A 212 27.50 -2.91 15.40
N GLY A 213 27.80 -2.44 14.19
CA GLY A 213 26.88 -1.63 13.39
C GLY A 213 25.71 -2.42 12.77
N GLY A 214 25.76 -3.75 12.75
CA GLY A 214 24.72 -4.61 12.17
C GLY A 214 23.37 -4.51 12.90
N LEU A 215 23.40 -4.34 14.22
CA LEU A 215 22.23 -4.22 15.05
C LEU A 215 21.36 -3.00 14.67
N MET A 216 21.97 -1.81 14.58
CA MET A 216 21.25 -0.58 14.21
C MET A 216 20.70 -0.64 12.79
N LYS A 217 21.45 -1.27 11.88
CA LYS A 217 20.96 -1.50 10.51
C LYS A 217 19.76 -2.44 10.50
N TRP A 218 19.78 -3.51 11.31
CA TRP A 218 18.65 -4.42 11.42
C TRP A 218 17.37 -3.70 11.90
N PHE A 219 17.47 -2.90 12.98
CA PHE A 219 16.34 -2.08 13.43
C PHE A 219 15.85 -1.12 12.36
N GLY A 220 16.78 -0.45 11.68
CA GLY A 220 16.44 0.46 10.57
C GLY A 220 15.66 -0.24 9.47
N TYR A 221 16.12 -1.40 9.02
CA TYR A 221 15.41 -2.19 7.99
C TYR A 221 14.05 -2.69 8.49
N PHE A 222 13.97 -3.17 9.73
CA PHE A 222 12.71 -3.65 10.29
C PHE A 222 11.64 -2.54 10.30
N ILE A 223 11.99 -1.36 10.82
CA ILE A 223 11.09 -0.22 10.86
C ILE A 223 10.74 0.27 9.46
N THR A 224 11.73 0.41 8.58
CA THR A 224 11.51 0.88 7.20
C THR A 224 10.55 -0.02 6.45
N ILE A 225 10.76 -1.34 6.47
CA ILE A 225 9.90 -2.29 5.77
C ILE A 225 8.50 -2.33 6.40
N SER A 226 8.40 -2.26 7.73
CA SER A 226 7.12 -2.21 8.44
C SER A 226 6.28 -0.97 8.08
N LEU A 227 6.92 0.12 7.69
CA LEU A 227 6.24 1.37 7.30
C LEU A 227 5.82 1.40 5.82
N TRP A 228 6.17 0.40 5.01
CA TRP A 228 5.77 0.39 3.59
C TRP A 228 4.25 0.40 3.40
N VAL A 229 3.52 -0.40 4.17
CA VAL A 229 2.05 -0.44 4.11
C VAL A 229 1.43 0.88 4.57
N PRO A 230 1.79 1.46 5.73
CA PRO A 230 1.36 2.80 6.11
C PRO A 230 1.61 3.88 5.05
N VAL A 231 2.80 3.91 4.47
CA VAL A 231 3.15 4.87 3.41
C VAL A 231 2.27 4.68 2.17
N ALA A 232 2.03 3.43 1.74
CA ALA A 232 1.13 3.13 0.64
C ALA A 232 -0.32 3.58 0.93
N ASN A 233 -0.81 3.41 2.16
CA ASN A 233 -2.13 3.88 2.57
C ASN A 233 -2.24 5.41 2.55
N ILE A 234 -1.21 6.14 3.02
CA ILE A 234 -1.16 7.60 2.94
C ILE A 234 -1.17 8.06 1.48
N TYR A 235 -0.35 7.45 0.63
CA TYR A 235 -0.31 7.77 -0.79
C TYR A 235 -1.67 7.57 -1.45
N ALA A 236 -2.33 6.43 -1.20
CA ALA A 236 -3.67 6.16 -1.69
C ALA A 236 -4.70 7.18 -1.18
N SER A 237 -4.59 7.64 0.08
CA SER A 237 -5.46 8.68 0.64
C SER A 237 -5.29 10.02 -0.06
N VAL A 238 -4.06 10.41 -0.39
CA VAL A 238 -3.78 11.65 -1.14
C VAL A 238 -4.38 11.58 -2.54
N LEU A 239 -4.21 10.45 -3.24
CA LEU A 239 -4.81 10.26 -4.56
C LEU A 239 -6.35 10.31 -4.50
N ALA A 240 -6.95 9.67 -3.50
CA ALA A 240 -8.39 9.70 -3.30
C ALA A 240 -8.89 11.13 -3.02
N HIS A 241 -8.16 11.93 -2.25
CA HIS A 241 -8.51 13.33 -2.00
C HIS A 241 -8.48 14.17 -3.29
N VAL A 242 -7.50 13.95 -4.16
CA VAL A 242 -7.46 14.61 -5.48
C VAL A 242 -8.67 14.20 -6.32
N GLN A 243 -9.04 12.91 -6.31
CA GLN A 243 -10.25 12.43 -7.01
C GLN A 243 -11.53 13.06 -6.46
N VAL A 244 -11.67 13.20 -5.14
CA VAL A 244 -12.80 13.91 -4.51
C VAL A 244 -12.93 15.32 -5.06
N THR A 245 -11.82 16.05 -5.13
CA THR A 245 -11.82 17.44 -5.63
C THR A 245 -12.22 17.52 -7.11
N MET A 246 -11.74 16.59 -7.93
CA MET A 246 -12.10 16.52 -9.35
C MET A 246 -13.57 16.15 -9.55
N LEU A 247 -14.07 15.16 -8.79
CA LEU A 247 -15.47 14.74 -8.86
C LEU A 247 -16.43 15.85 -8.41
N ALA A 248 -16.07 16.59 -7.34
CA ALA A 248 -16.87 17.72 -6.88
C ALA A 248 -17.01 18.80 -7.97
N LYS A 249 -15.93 19.16 -8.66
CA LYS A 249 -15.97 20.08 -9.79
C LYS A 249 -16.82 19.57 -10.96
N ASN A 250 -16.70 18.29 -11.30
CA ASN A 250 -17.49 17.68 -12.36
C ASN A 250 -19.00 17.69 -12.01
N ILE A 251 -19.36 17.43 -10.76
CA ILE A 251 -20.74 17.50 -10.29
C ILE A 251 -21.28 18.92 -10.40
N GLU A 252 -20.49 19.92 -10.00
CA GLU A 252 -20.85 21.34 -10.11
C GLU A 252 -21.11 21.74 -11.57
N GLN A 253 -20.25 21.30 -12.49
CA GLN A 253 -20.42 21.53 -13.93
C GLN A 253 -21.68 20.87 -14.49
N LEU A 254 -21.97 19.63 -14.12
CA LEU A 254 -23.20 18.94 -14.52
C LEU A 254 -24.47 19.61 -13.98
N GLN A 255 -24.41 20.17 -12.76
CA GLN A 255 -25.53 20.90 -12.15
C GLN A 255 -25.76 22.28 -12.79
N SER A 256 -24.69 22.95 -13.24
CA SER A 256 -24.73 24.27 -13.90
C SER A 256 -25.16 24.22 -15.37
N GLY A 257 -25.43 23.02 -15.92
CA GLY A 257 -25.86 22.84 -17.31
C GLY A 257 -24.73 22.84 -18.35
N GLY A 258 -23.46 22.78 -17.90
CA GLY A 258 -22.31 22.55 -18.77
C GLY A 258 -22.28 21.08 -19.23
N THR A 259 -22.20 20.86 -20.54
CA THR A 259 -21.99 19.53 -21.09
C THR A 259 -20.63 19.00 -20.62
N ALA A 260 -20.58 17.76 -20.17
CA ALA A 260 -19.38 17.09 -19.63
C ALA A 260 -18.20 16.97 -20.62
N GLU A 261 -18.33 17.53 -21.80
CA GLU A 261 -17.43 17.35 -22.94
C GLU A 261 -16.21 18.29 -22.96
N SER A 262 -16.19 19.32 -22.11
CA SER A 262 -15.12 20.33 -22.16
C SER A 262 -13.99 20.16 -21.12
N SER A 263 -14.05 19.18 -20.22
CA SER A 263 -13.08 19.05 -19.12
C SER A 263 -12.06 17.92 -19.28
N ASP A 264 -12.13 17.09 -20.33
CA ASP A 264 -11.21 15.96 -20.54
C ASP A 264 -9.99 16.26 -21.42
N ILE A 265 -9.76 17.56 -21.75
CA ILE A 265 -8.57 18.00 -22.53
C ILE A 265 -7.87 19.14 -21.77
N ALA A 266 -7.20 18.79 -20.67
CA ALA A 266 -6.15 19.62 -20.06
C ALA A 266 -5.20 18.73 -19.25
#